data_21a34ea68084932de507642534649908
#
_entry.id   21a34ea68084932de507642534649908
#
_cell.length_a   1.000
_cell.length_b   1.000
_cell.length_c   1.000
_cell.angle_alpha   90.00
_cell.angle_beta   90.00
_cell.angle_gamma   90.00
#
_symmetry.space_group_name_H-M   'P 1'
#
loop_
_entity.id
_entity.type
_entity.pdbx_description
1 polymer ?
#
loop_
_entity_poly.entity_id
_entity_poly.type
_entity_poly.pdbx_seq_one_letter_code
_entity_poly.pdbx_strand_id
1 'polypeptide(L)'
;ENDQSTIAHELFHHWFGDLVTAESWSNLTLNESFANYSQYLWDEHRYGVDEADYLAEIEADGYRQSSSVQGYHDLVWFDFDDKDQMFDGHSYNKGGRILHMLRNYLGDDAFFASLKKYLTDNQYQAAEFHELRLAFEEVTGEDLNWFFNQWYLGSGHPTLVFNQEEDTKNRKLLVTVEQTQSLELSPIFKIPFQIAIFDDNGLHIHDVVMDELAEEFELPYTGTLKTFIYDYQQVILADKDVKKSQSEYINEFYLGERYAARKQGLIEGTTGFSPKGQKMILDGLKDKFWHIRVLALGKAAELEGDYAVQGLEIVKGMIENDPKSDVRVAAVAAIGQLIESETVLSAIYNKRVQEDRSYSVISIALSSLGGINPEEALKIAETLESEKSSTIIYGISQIYATHGGPEKFAFMKTVLDGNVVGGFDKLGVMNSLTLFIARHDISMAEKAYPVYEGLSETGGFYMKMFLPQALNYLNQYFDTTLDTLETDLKGYEENKDALYSDQTRAKIKAFKSQQEKYNVLAEKMKNESDNEH
;
A
#
# COMPACT_ATOMS: atom_id res chain seq x y z
N GLU A 1 -4.56 1.79 17.37
CA GLU A 1 -4.32 0.38 16.97
C GLU A 1 -3.10 0.24 16.06
N ASN A 2 -2.80 1.25 15.22
CA ASN A 2 -1.70 1.18 14.26
C ASN A 2 -0.29 1.27 14.88
N ASP A 3 -0.17 1.68 16.12
CA ASP A 3 1.13 1.92 16.77
C ASP A 3 1.74 0.65 17.40
N GLN A 4 1.00 -0.46 17.51
CA GLN A 4 1.47 -1.65 18.23
C GLN A 4 2.60 -2.37 17.48
N SER A 5 2.51 -2.48 16.17
CA SER A 5 3.56 -3.08 15.35
C SER A 5 4.83 -2.23 15.41
N THR A 6 4.73 -0.90 15.33
CA THR A 6 5.86 0.01 15.51
C THR A 6 6.47 -0.11 16.90
N ILE A 7 5.64 -0.21 17.95
CA ILE A 7 6.13 -0.42 19.32
C ILE A 7 6.87 -1.76 19.42
N ALA A 8 6.39 -2.83 18.78
CA ALA A 8 7.10 -4.11 18.76
C ALA A 8 8.46 -3.97 18.07
N HIS A 9 8.53 -3.26 16.94
CA HIS A 9 9.76 -2.94 16.22
C HIS A 9 10.78 -2.25 17.16
N GLU A 10 10.40 -1.12 17.75
CA GLU A 10 11.29 -0.33 18.63
C GLU A 10 11.71 -1.11 19.88
N LEU A 11 10.82 -1.92 20.46
CA LEU A 11 11.17 -2.77 21.59
C LEU A 11 12.15 -3.88 21.21
N PHE A 12 12.09 -4.38 19.98
CA PHE A 12 12.96 -5.45 19.53
C PHE A 12 14.40 -5.00 19.36
N HIS A 13 14.63 -3.71 19.12
CA HIS A 13 15.97 -3.10 19.11
C HIS A 13 16.72 -3.23 20.43
N HIS A 14 16.05 -3.46 21.57
CA HIS A 14 16.74 -3.78 22.83
C HIS A 14 17.61 -5.04 22.73
N TRP A 15 17.27 -5.99 21.86
CA TRP A 15 18.06 -7.19 21.61
C TRP A 15 18.89 -7.08 20.35
N PHE A 16 18.26 -6.68 19.25
CA PHE A 16 18.88 -6.52 17.93
C PHE A 16 19.14 -5.04 17.67
N GLY A 17 20.23 -4.54 18.25
CA GLY A 17 20.64 -3.13 18.28
C GLY A 17 21.41 -2.79 19.54
N ASP A 18 20.75 -2.83 20.73
CA ASP A 18 21.35 -2.45 22.00
C ASP A 18 22.18 -3.59 22.61
N LEU A 19 21.64 -4.82 22.69
CA LEU A 19 22.36 -5.94 23.28
C LEU A 19 23.47 -6.48 22.35
N VAL A 20 23.14 -6.62 21.06
CA VAL A 20 24.09 -6.95 19.98
C VAL A 20 23.94 -5.88 18.92
N THR A 21 25.01 -5.15 18.64
CA THR A 21 25.03 -4.05 17.68
C THR A 21 25.62 -4.51 16.35
N ALA A 22 25.12 -4.02 15.23
CA ALA A 22 25.76 -4.25 13.94
C ALA A 22 27.16 -3.63 13.91
N GLU A 23 28.15 -4.37 13.41
CA GLU A 23 29.56 -3.95 13.40
C GLU A 23 29.79 -2.73 12.48
N SER A 24 29.02 -2.64 11.40
CA SER A 24 29.05 -1.55 10.46
C SER A 24 27.68 -1.32 9.83
N TRP A 25 27.49 -0.20 9.15
CA TRP A 25 26.27 0.09 8.38
C TRP A 25 25.96 -0.97 7.34
N SER A 26 26.99 -1.63 6.77
CA SER A 26 26.81 -2.75 5.84
C SER A 26 26.03 -3.92 6.42
N ASN A 27 26.05 -4.08 7.74
CA ASN A 27 25.35 -5.13 8.48
C ASN A 27 24.04 -4.63 9.14
N LEU A 28 23.46 -3.51 8.69
CA LEU A 28 22.26 -2.90 9.29
C LEU A 28 21.07 -3.88 9.34
N THR A 29 21.03 -4.84 8.42
CA THR A 29 20.04 -5.95 8.41
C THR A 29 19.97 -6.71 9.75
N LEU A 30 21.08 -6.80 10.50
CA LEU A 30 21.11 -7.46 11.83
C LEU A 30 20.27 -6.72 12.89
N ASN A 31 19.99 -5.45 12.68
CA ASN A 31 19.13 -4.65 13.55
C ASN A 31 17.73 -4.53 12.93
N GLU A 32 17.64 -3.93 11.75
CA GLU A 32 16.36 -3.50 11.14
C GLU A 32 15.51 -4.66 10.63
N SER A 33 16.12 -5.68 10.04
CA SER A 33 15.36 -6.84 9.57
C SER A 33 14.70 -7.60 10.72
N PHE A 34 15.39 -7.69 11.86
CA PHE A 34 14.85 -8.34 13.06
C PHE A 34 13.76 -7.51 13.72
N ALA A 35 13.96 -6.21 13.81
CA ALA A 35 12.95 -5.29 14.34
C ALA A 35 11.70 -5.30 13.44
N ASN A 36 11.88 -5.26 12.12
CA ASN A 36 10.77 -5.39 11.17
C ASN A 36 10.07 -6.75 11.30
N TYR A 37 10.81 -7.87 11.39
CA TYR A 37 10.22 -9.19 11.55
C TYR A 37 9.45 -9.35 12.87
N SER A 38 9.80 -8.60 13.89
CA SER A 38 9.05 -8.60 15.16
C SER A 38 7.61 -8.13 15.00
N GLN A 39 7.34 -7.29 14.00
CA GLN A 39 5.98 -6.85 13.66
C GLN A 39 5.14 -8.03 13.16
N TYR A 40 5.70 -8.86 12.27
CA TYR A 40 5.06 -10.10 11.84
C TYR A 40 4.78 -11.04 13.03
N LEU A 41 5.78 -11.26 13.90
CA LEU A 41 5.64 -12.12 15.08
C LEU A 41 4.57 -11.61 16.05
N TRP A 42 4.49 -10.29 16.23
CA TRP A 42 3.47 -9.65 17.05
C TRP A 42 2.07 -9.85 16.46
N ASP A 43 1.91 -9.61 15.16
CA ASP A 43 0.62 -9.73 14.47
C ASP A 43 0.15 -11.18 14.43
N GLU A 44 1.06 -12.15 14.17
CA GLU A 44 0.78 -13.58 14.26
C GLU A 44 0.26 -13.98 15.64
N HIS A 45 0.94 -13.53 16.69
CA HIS A 45 0.56 -13.82 18.08
C HIS A 45 -0.74 -13.12 18.50
N ARG A 46 -0.91 -11.87 18.11
CA ARG A 46 -2.00 -11.01 18.63
C ARG A 46 -3.29 -11.14 17.84
N TYR A 47 -3.19 -11.22 16.53
CA TYR A 47 -4.32 -11.16 15.61
C TYR A 47 -4.49 -12.42 14.76
N GLY A 48 -3.51 -13.30 14.76
CA GLY A 48 -3.52 -14.56 14.04
C GLY A 48 -2.83 -14.49 12.69
N VAL A 49 -2.67 -15.66 12.09
CA VAL A 49 -1.86 -15.87 10.89
C VAL A 49 -2.33 -15.06 9.66
N ASP A 50 -3.64 -14.84 9.50
CA ASP A 50 -4.17 -14.07 8.38
C ASP A 50 -3.70 -12.59 8.42
N GLU A 51 -3.60 -11.96 9.60
CA GLU A 51 -3.09 -10.59 9.76
C GLU A 51 -1.58 -10.54 9.49
N ALA A 52 -0.83 -11.52 10.00
CA ALA A 52 0.60 -11.62 9.74
C ALA A 52 0.91 -11.86 8.26
N ASP A 53 0.14 -12.70 7.57
CA ASP A 53 0.26 -12.92 6.12
C ASP A 53 -0.06 -11.66 5.30
N TYR A 54 -1.05 -10.90 5.74
CA TYR A 54 -1.38 -9.61 5.14
C TYR A 54 -0.23 -8.60 5.29
N LEU A 55 0.35 -8.49 6.50
CA LEU A 55 1.55 -7.67 6.72
C LEU A 55 2.72 -8.16 5.85
N ALA A 56 2.97 -9.47 5.80
CA ALA A 56 4.03 -10.06 4.99
C ALA A 56 3.90 -9.72 3.49
N GLU A 57 2.69 -9.57 2.98
CA GLU A 57 2.44 -9.12 1.61
C GLU A 57 2.77 -7.63 1.43
N ILE A 58 2.34 -6.78 2.37
CA ILE A 58 2.70 -5.35 2.39
C ILE A 58 4.22 -5.16 2.43
N GLU A 59 4.91 -5.95 3.26
CA GLU A 59 6.36 -5.94 3.34
C GLU A 59 7.01 -6.33 2.00
N ALA A 60 6.53 -7.38 1.34
CA ALA A 60 7.03 -7.77 0.03
C ALA A 60 6.81 -6.67 -1.03
N ASP A 61 5.65 -6.00 -1.00
CA ASP A 61 5.35 -4.89 -1.90
C ASP A 61 6.20 -3.65 -1.59
N GLY A 62 6.45 -3.34 -0.31
CA GLY A 62 7.36 -2.29 0.13
C GLY A 62 8.78 -2.50 -0.39
N TYR A 63 9.30 -3.72 -0.31
CA TYR A 63 10.58 -4.07 -0.91
C TYR A 63 10.59 -3.87 -2.44
N ARG A 64 9.56 -4.37 -3.16
CA ARG A 64 9.46 -4.19 -4.62
C ARG A 64 9.42 -2.72 -5.02
N GLN A 65 8.67 -1.90 -4.28
CA GLN A 65 8.60 -0.46 -4.52
C GLN A 65 9.96 0.21 -4.29
N SER A 66 10.64 -0.09 -3.18
CA SER A 66 11.96 0.43 -2.86
C SER A 66 12.99 0.05 -3.93
N SER A 67 13.05 -1.23 -4.30
CA SER A 67 13.99 -1.72 -5.33
C SER A 67 13.71 -1.15 -6.73
N SER A 68 12.47 -0.80 -7.04
CA SER A 68 12.12 -0.16 -8.33
C SER A 68 12.69 1.27 -8.45
N VAL A 69 12.92 1.94 -7.32
CA VAL A 69 13.46 3.31 -7.25
C VAL A 69 14.97 3.32 -7.06
N GLN A 70 15.48 2.48 -6.18
CA GLN A 70 16.88 2.48 -5.75
C GLN A 70 17.74 1.42 -6.47
N GLY A 71 17.11 0.49 -7.21
CA GLY A 71 17.75 -0.69 -7.77
C GLY A 71 17.86 -1.84 -6.77
N TYR A 72 18.45 -2.96 -7.22
CA TYR A 72 18.71 -4.11 -6.36
C TYR A 72 20.10 -4.02 -5.75
N HIS A 73 20.21 -4.31 -4.45
CA HIS A 73 21.47 -4.52 -3.76
C HIS A 73 21.36 -5.68 -2.74
N ASP A 74 22.49 -6.10 -2.20
CA ASP A 74 22.57 -7.15 -1.21
C ASP A 74 22.03 -6.68 0.14
N LEU A 75 21.59 -7.59 1.00
CA LEU A 75 21.23 -7.22 2.39
C LEU A 75 22.45 -6.76 3.17
N VAL A 76 23.59 -7.41 2.98
CA VAL A 76 24.89 -6.98 3.50
C VAL A 76 25.60 -6.25 2.37
N TRP A 77 25.46 -4.94 2.36
CA TRP A 77 25.91 -4.12 1.25
C TRP A 77 27.08 -3.20 1.66
N PHE A 78 28.19 -3.29 0.93
CA PHE A 78 29.43 -2.53 1.21
C PHE A 78 29.65 -1.34 0.26
N ASP A 79 28.94 -1.30 -0.86
CA ASP A 79 29.13 -0.31 -1.94
C ASP A 79 28.16 0.87 -1.85
N PHE A 80 27.66 1.21 -0.65
CA PHE A 80 26.82 2.38 -0.44
C PHE A 80 27.66 3.67 -0.43
N ASP A 81 27.16 4.74 -1.04
CA ASP A 81 27.80 6.06 -1.04
C ASP A 81 27.55 6.82 0.26
N ASP A 82 26.33 6.70 0.82
CA ASP A 82 25.92 7.29 2.10
C ASP A 82 25.16 6.25 2.94
N LYS A 83 25.43 6.28 4.26
CA LYS A 83 24.75 5.37 5.21
C LYS A 83 23.23 5.45 5.14
N ASP A 84 22.66 6.61 4.77
CA ASP A 84 21.22 6.80 4.69
C ASP A 84 20.57 5.94 3.61
N GLN A 85 21.36 5.48 2.61
CA GLN A 85 20.90 4.52 1.58
C GLN A 85 20.61 3.12 2.16
N MET A 86 21.17 2.79 3.34
CA MET A 86 20.93 1.52 4.01
C MET A 86 19.55 1.46 4.70
N PHE A 87 18.88 2.60 4.93
CA PHE A 87 17.55 2.68 5.55
C PHE A 87 16.46 2.58 4.48
N ASP A 88 16.31 1.39 3.90
CA ASP A 88 15.45 1.15 2.74
C ASP A 88 14.66 -0.17 2.84
N GLY A 89 13.87 -0.46 1.80
CA GLY A 89 13.09 -1.70 1.71
C GLY A 89 13.91 -2.98 1.69
N HIS A 90 15.23 -2.93 1.46
CA HIS A 90 16.10 -4.11 1.57
C HIS A 90 16.37 -4.44 3.03
N SER A 91 16.90 -3.48 3.79
CA SER A 91 17.24 -3.69 5.20
C SER A 91 16.03 -4.00 6.08
N TYR A 92 14.87 -3.42 5.77
CA TYR A 92 13.63 -3.64 6.53
C TYR A 92 12.80 -4.79 5.96
N ASN A 93 12.19 -4.57 4.82
CA ASN A 93 11.14 -5.41 4.25
C ASN A 93 11.69 -6.75 3.73
N LYS A 94 12.70 -6.72 2.83
CA LYS A 94 13.36 -7.93 2.30
C LYS A 94 13.94 -8.76 3.45
N GLY A 95 14.66 -8.09 4.37
CA GLY A 95 15.30 -8.79 5.49
C GLY A 95 14.30 -9.50 6.40
N GLY A 96 13.18 -8.85 6.75
CA GLY A 96 12.11 -9.47 7.53
C GLY A 96 11.50 -10.68 6.81
N ARG A 97 11.28 -10.60 5.50
CA ARG A 97 10.79 -11.73 4.69
C ARG A 97 11.78 -12.90 4.64
N ILE A 98 13.07 -12.62 4.55
CA ILE A 98 14.12 -13.65 4.55
C ILE A 98 14.19 -14.37 5.90
N LEU A 99 14.05 -13.64 7.02
CA LEU A 99 13.97 -14.24 8.34
C LEU A 99 12.75 -15.16 8.47
N HIS A 100 11.61 -14.77 7.89
CA HIS A 100 10.43 -15.63 7.83
C HIS A 100 10.66 -16.89 7.01
N MET A 101 11.35 -16.79 5.87
CA MET A 101 11.75 -17.97 5.06
C MET A 101 12.67 -18.91 5.87
N LEU A 102 13.66 -18.37 6.57
CA LEU A 102 14.58 -19.15 7.41
C LEU A 102 13.86 -19.84 8.56
N ARG A 103 12.92 -19.15 9.22
CA ARG A 103 12.07 -19.75 10.27
C ARG A 103 11.26 -20.94 9.75
N ASN A 104 10.62 -20.77 8.58
CA ASN A 104 9.83 -21.84 7.98
C ASN A 104 10.68 -23.04 7.53
N TYR A 105 11.90 -22.79 7.06
CA TYR A 105 12.83 -23.85 6.66
C TYR A 105 13.30 -24.67 7.86
N LEU A 106 13.70 -24.01 8.97
CA LEU A 106 14.27 -24.64 10.14
C LEU A 106 13.24 -25.12 11.18
N GLY A 107 12.05 -24.54 11.15
CA GLY A 107 11.04 -24.67 12.20
C GLY A 107 11.30 -23.77 13.41
N ASP A 108 10.25 -23.53 14.18
CA ASP A 108 10.24 -22.57 15.29
C ASP A 108 11.29 -22.86 16.36
N ASP A 109 11.38 -24.12 16.80
CA ASP A 109 12.28 -24.49 17.90
C ASP A 109 13.75 -24.20 17.55
N ALA A 110 14.20 -24.61 16.35
CA ALA A 110 15.57 -24.37 15.89
C ALA A 110 15.81 -22.87 15.64
N PHE A 111 14.86 -22.19 15.00
CA PHE A 111 14.97 -20.76 14.70
C PHE A 111 15.16 -19.92 15.97
N PHE A 112 14.26 -20.04 16.95
CA PHE A 112 14.34 -19.25 18.18
C PHE A 112 15.50 -19.68 19.10
N ALA A 113 15.90 -20.96 19.10
CA ALA A 113 17.10 -21.39 19.80
C ALA A 113 18.36 -20.76 19.21
N SER A 114 18.44 -20.65 17.87
CA SER A 114 19.56 -20.02 17.17
C SER A 114 19.63 -18.51 17.46
N LEU A 115 18.49 -17.81 17.46
CA LEU A 115 18.44 -16.40 17.85
C LEU A 115 18.92 -16.19 19.29
N LYS A 116 18.47 -17.04 20.22
CA LYS A 116 18.92 -16.99 21.62
C LYS A 116 20.42 -17.20 21.71
N LYS A 117 20.98 -18.16 20.95
CA LYS A 117 22.41 -18.42 20.91
C LYS A 117 23.17 -17.19 20.38
N TYR A 118 22.76 -16.65 19.24
CA TYR A 118 23.37 -15.46 18.63
C TYR A 118 23.43 -14.30 19.63
N LEU A 119 22.32 -13.98 20.30
CA LEU A 119 22.25 -12.92 21.29
C LEU A 119 23.09 -13.20 22.54
N THR A 120 23.18 -14.48 22.98
CA THR A 120 23.96 -14.85 24.16
C THR A 120 25.46 -14.76 23.91
N ASP A 121 25.89 -15.25 22.75
CA ASP A 121 27.33 -15.34 22.43
C ASP A 121 27.92 -13.96 22.10
N ASN A 122 27.10 -13.07 21.52
CA ASN A 122 27.54 -11.75 21.07
C ASN A 122 27.05 -10.59 21.96
N GLN A 123 26.52 -10.86 23.14
CA GLN A 123 26.01 -9.81 24.04
C GLN A 123 27.07 -8.75 24.37
N TYR A 124 26.67 -7.48 24.28
CA TYR A 124 27.52 -6.30 24.50
C TYR A 124 28.71 -6.18 23.53
N GLN A 125 28.59 -6.80 22.35
CA GLN A 125 29.58 -6.73 21.28
C GLN A 125 28.95 -6.28 19.97
N ALA A 126 29.79 -5.89 19.02
CA ALA A 126 29.41 -5.72 17.63
C ALA A 126 29.52 -7.06 16.90
N ALA A 127 28.58 -7.33 15.98
CA ALA A 127 28.53 -8.55 15.20
C ALA A 127 28.31 -8.27 13.70
N GLU A 128 28.85 -9.16 12.87
CA GLU A 128 28.56 -9.24 11.46
C GLU A 128 27.52 -10.35 11.18
N PHE A 129 27.04 -10.46 9.95
CA PHE A 129 26.06 -11.50 9.57
C PHE A 129 26.64 -12.93 9.70
N HIS A 130 27.97 -13.08 9.70
CA HIS A 130 28.61 -14.38 9.88
C HIS A 130 28.36 -14.98 11.26
N GLU A 131 28.37 -14.17 12.34
CA GLU A 131 28.05 -14.63 13.68
C GLU A 131 26.61 -15.13 13.77
N LEU A 132 25.68 -14.46 13.05
CA LEU A 132 24.30 -14.93 12.96
C LEU A 132 24.24 -16.31 12.27
N ARG A 133 24.86 -16.47 11.10
CA ARG A 133 24.90 -17.73 10.37
C ARG A 133 25.50 -18.85 11.22
N LEU A 134 26.66 -18.61 11.84
CA LEU A 134 27.33 -19.60 12.68
C LEU A 134 26.48 -20.03 13.88
N ALA A 135 25.72 -19.12 14.49
CA ALA A 135 24.79 -19.47 15.57
C ALA A 135 23.68 -20.43 15.09
N PHE A 136 23.16 -20.21 13.87
CA PHE A 136 22.18 -21.11 13.27
C PHE A 136 22.78 -22.48 12.91
N GLU A 137 23.96 -22.51 12.29
CA GLU A 137 24.67 -23.75 11.95
C GLU A 137 25.03 -24.57 13.19
N GLU A 138 25.44 -23.94 14.28
CA GLU A 138 25.78 -24.63 15.52
C GLU A 138 24.57 -25.28 16.19
N VAL A 139 23.40 -24.62 16.15
CA VAL A 139 22.16 -25.17 16.73
C VAL A 139 21.58 -26.28 15.87
N THR A 140 21.57 -26.11 14.54
CA THR A 140 20.93 -27.06 13.62
C THR A 140 21.83 -28.21 13.18
N GLY A 141 23.14 -27.98 13.18
CA GLY A 141 24.10 -28.89 12.58
C GLY A 141 24.11 -28.89 11.05
N GLU A 142 23.39 -27.96 10.41
CA GLU A 142 23.30 -27.84 8.96
C GLU A 142 24.25 -26.78 8.42
N ASP A 143 24.77 -26.96 7.21
CA ASP A 143 25.50 -25.95 6.46
C ASP A 143 24.48 -24.99 5.81
N LEU A 144 24.42 -23.75 6.29
CA LEU A 144 23.54 -22.71 5.82
C LEU A 144 24.22 -21.68 4.90
N ASN A 145 25.46 -21.94 4.46
CA ASN A 145 26.15 -21.06 3.52
C ASN A 145 25.32 -20.79 2.26
N TRP A 146 24.63 -21.83 1.73
CA TRP A 146 23.78 -21.67 0.55
C TRP A 146 22.67 -20.63 0.77
N PHE A 147 22.04 -20.62 1.96
CA PHE A 147 20.96 -19.68 2.29
C PHE A 147 21.49 -18.26 2.44
N PHE A 148 22.54 -18.07 3.23
CA PHE A 148 23.10 -16.75 3.49
C PHE A 148 23.77 -16.15 2.24
N ASN A 149 24.45 -16.95 1.42
CA ASN A 149 25.07 -16.48 0.18
C ASN A 149 24.04 -15.94 -0.81
N GLN A 150 22.90 -16.61 -0.98
CA GLN A 150 21.90 -16.14 -1.96
C GLN A 150 21.01 -15.02 -1.43
N TRP A 151 20.78 -14.92 -0.11
CA TRP A 151 19.85 -13.97 0.43
C TRP A 151 20.49 -12.76 1.12
N TYR A 152 21.67 -12.91 1.73
CA TYR A 152 22.38 -11.82 2.40
C TYR A 152 23.44 -11.19 1.52
N LEU A 153 24.12 -11.99 0.68
CA LEU A 153 25.20 -11.56 -0.22
C LEU A 153 24.78 -11.60 -1.70
N GLY A 154 23.53 -11.92 -1.99
CA GLY A 154 22.95 -11.92 -3.33
C GLY A 154 21.81 -10.93 -3.41
N SER A 155 21.75 -10.21 -4.53
CA SER A 155 20.73 -9.19 -4.77
C SER A 155 19.46 -9.74 -5.44
N GLY A 156 18.38 -8.96 -5.39
CA GLY A 156 17.12 -9.27 -6.04
C GLY A 156 16.30 -10.36 -5.34
N HIS A 157 15.42 -10.99 -6.11
CA HIS A 157 14.53 -12.09 -5.70
C HIS A 157 14.12 -12.91 -6.94
N PRO A 158 13.65 -14.17 -6.79
CA PRO A 158 13.23 -14.99 -7.91
C PRO A 158 11.90 -14.52 -8.52
N THR A 159 11.78 -14.69 -9.82
CA THR A 159 10.51 -14.64 -10.56
C THR A 159 10.18 -16.07 -10.99
N LEU A 160 9.11 -16.63 -10.44
CA LEU A 160 8.71 -18.01 -10.63
C LEU A 160 7.52 -18.12 -11.58
N VAL A 161 7.68 -18.88 -12.64
CA VAL A 161 6.59 -19.23 -13.56
C VAL A 161 6.21 -20.69 -13.32
N PHE A 162 4.94 -20.91 -12.98
CA PHE A 162 4.39 -22.22 -12.72
C PHE A 162 3.53 -22.69 -13.89
N ASN A 163 3.89 -23.85 -14.46
CA ASN A 163 3.08 -24.54 -15.45
C ASN A 163 2.68 -25.90 -14.88
N GLN A 164 1.47 -26.36 -15.16
CA GLN A 164 0.96 -27.63 -14.66
C GLN A 164 0.17 -28.39 -15.71
N GLU A 165 0.26 -29.71 -15.63
CA GLU A 165 -0.53 -30.66 -16.41
C GLU A 165 -1.07 -31.78 -15.51
N GLU A 166 -2.35 -32.11 -15.63
CA GLU A 166 -2.97 -33.20 -14.88
C GLU A 166 -2.87 -34.53 -15.63
N ASP A 167 -2.10 -35.47 -15.08
CA ASP A 167 -2.17 -36.87 -15.50
C ASP A 167 -3.29 -37.60 -14.73
N THR A 168 -4.50 -37.51 -15.23
CA THR A 168 -5.70 -38.11 -14.61
C THR A 168 -5.61 -39.63 -14.53
N LYS A 169 -4.87 -40.31 -15.44
CA LYS A 169 -4.72 -41.77 -15.48
C LYS A 169 -3.88 -42.28 -14.31
N ASN A 170 -2.79 -41.57 -14.03
CA ASN A 170 -1.87 -41.94 -12.94
C ASN A 170 -2.13 -41.15 -11.66
N ARG A 171 -3.10 -40.22 -11.67
CA ARG A 171 -3.44 -39.34 -10.55
C ARG A 171 -2.23 -38.57 -10.04
N LYS A 172 -1.57 -37.84 -10.95
CA LYS A 172 -0.45 -36.98 -10.68
C LYS A 172 -0.69 -35.59 -11.25
N LEU A 173 -0.30 -34.57 -10.53
CA LEU A 173 -0.11 -33.23 -11.05
C LEU A 173 1.37 -33.09 -11.43
N LEU A 174 1.64 -32.86 -12.71
CA LEU A 174 2.96 -32.56 -13.22
C LEU A 174 3.14 -31.05 -13.15
N VAL A 175 4.14 -30.58 -12.43
CA VAL A 175 4.39 -29.14 -12.22
C VAL A 175 5.79 -28.81 -12.71
N THR A 176 5.90 -27.90 -13.66
CA THR A 176 7.17 -27.32 -14.07
C THR A 176 7.29 -25.93 -13.44
N VAL A 177 8.39 -25.67 -12.76
CA VAL A 177 8.69 -24.35 -12.16
C VAL A 177 9.93 -23.80 -12.83
N GLU A 178 9.87 -22.56 -13.30
CA GLU A 178 10.98 -21.87 -13.97
C GLU A 178 11.32 -20.58 -13.22
N GLN A 179 12.61 -20.31 -13.02
CA GLN A 179 13.14 -19.04 -12.54
C GLN A 179 13.45 -18.15 -13.75
N THR A 180 12.76 -17.00 -13.89
CA THR A 180 12.84 -16.15 -15.08
C THR A 180 13.39 -14.74 -14.81
N GLN A 181 13.88 -14.48 -13.61
CA GLN A 181 14.55 -13.21 -13.26
C GLN A 181 15.82 -12.99 -14.10
N SER A 182 16.27 -11.74 -14.19
CA SER A 182 17.56 -11.43 -14.85
C SER A 182 18.73 -11.98 -14.05
N LEU A 183 19.49 -12.90 -14.64
CA LEU A 183 20.68 -13.46 -14.01
C LEU A 183 21.87 -12.49 -13.94
N GLU A 184 21.76 -11.32 -14.56
CA GLU A 184 22.72 -10.22 -14.39
C GLU A 184 22.51 -9.49 -13.05
N LEU A 185 21.28 -9.55 -12.49
CA LEU A 185 20.87 -8.82 -11.29
C LEU A 185 20.61 -9.73 -10.09
N SER A 186 20.31 -11.00 -10.32
CA SER A 186 19.89 -11.93 -9.26
C SER A 186 20.40 -13.34 -9.54
N PRO A 187 20.82 -14.11 -8.54
CA PRO A 187 21.29 -15.48 -8.73
C PRO A 187 20.14 -16.44 -9.10
N ILE A 188 20.50 -17.70 -9.43
CA ILE A 188 19.58 -18.82 -9.35
C ILE A 188 19.40 -19.15 -7.86
N PHE A 189 18.15 -19.15 -7.39
CA PHE A 189 17.83 -19.38 -5.98
C PHE A 189 17.52 -20.86 -5.70
N LYS A 190 18.05 -21.37 -4.61
CA LYS A 190 17.58 -22.62 -4.01
C LYS A 190 16.39 -22.32 -3.09
N ILE A 191 15.22 -22.87 -3.42
CA ILE A 191 13.95 -22.52 -2.78
C ILE A 191 13.24 -23.80 -2.32
N PRO A 192 13.34 -24.17 -1.03
CA PRO A 192 12.46 -25.17 -0.44
C PRO A 192 11.07 -24.55 -0.20
N PHE A 193 10.00 -25.24 -0.62
CA PHE A 193 8.62 -24.79 -0.42
C PHE A 193 7.64 -25.95 -0.48
N GLN A 194 6.36 -25.66 -0.19
CA GLN A 194 5.29 -26.65 -0.20
C GLN A 194 4.31 -26.39 -1.35
N ILE A 195 3.91 -27.48 -2.00
CA ILE A 195 2.78 -27.49 -2.94
C ILE A 195 1.67 -28.32 -2.31
N ALA A 196 0.50 -27.70 -2.14
CA ALA A 196 -0.70 -28.38 -1.64
C ALA A 196 -1.62 -28.75 -2.80
N ILE A 197 -2.14 -29.99 -2.79
CA ILE A 197 -3.14 -30.48 -3.72
C ILE A 197 -4.41 -30.82 -2.94
N PHE A 198 -5.54 -30.31 -3.40
CA PHE A 198 -6.85 -30.63 -2.84
C PHE A 198 -7.63 -31.50 -3.82
N ASP A 199 -8.06 -32.66 -3.36
CA ASP A 199 -8.90 -33.61 -4.10
C ASP A 199 -10.17 -34.00 -3.32
N ASP A 200 -10.94 -34.98 -3.80
CA ASP A 200 -12.15 -35.45 -3.11
C ASP A 200 -11.85 -36.14 -1.77
N ASN A 201 -10.62 -36.60 -1.56
CA ASN A 201 -10.21 -37.29 -0.34
C ASN A 201 -9.52 -36.35 0.68
N GLY A 202 -9.25 -35.10 0.30
CA GLY A 202 -8.71 -34.08 1.19
C GLY A 202 -7.47 -33.37 0.68
N LEU A 203 -6.62 -32.96 1.61
CA LEU A 203 -5.39 -32.20 1.39
C LEU A 203 -4.16 -33.13 1.34
N HIS A 204 -3.35 -32.96 0.30
CA HIS A 204 -2.04 -33.59 0.15
C HIS A 204 -0.96 -32.51 0.07
N ILE A 205 0.00 -32.50 0.98
CA ILE A 205 1.11 -31.54 1.02
C ILE A 205 2.37 -32.24 0.53
N HIS A 206 3.06 -31.59 -0.38
CA HIS A 206 4.31 -32.05 -0.97
C HIS A 206 5.42 -31.03 -0.69
N ASP A 207 6.47 -31.46 0.01
CA ASP A 207 7.68 -30.67 0.18
C ASP A 207 8.53 -30.82 -1.08
N VAL A 208 8.89 -29.69 -1.68
CA VAL A 208 9.70 -29.62 -2.90
C VAL A 208 10.85 -28.66 -2.71
N VAL A 209 11.93 -28.87 -3.44
CA VAL A 209 13.07 -27.95 -3.47
C VAL A 209 13.36 -27.63 -4.92
N MET A 210 13.36 -26.37 -5.26
CA MET A 210 13.86 -25.89 -6.55
C MET A 210 15.26 -25.33 -6.34
N ASP A 211 16.28 -25.84 -7.06
CA ASP A 211 17.66 -25.36 -7.00
C ASP A 211 18.32 -25.17 -8.39
N GLU A 212 17.54 -25.40 -9.44
CA GLU A 212 17.94 -25.19 -10.82
C GLU A 212 17.11 -24.07 -11.47
N LEU A 213 17.46 -23.69 -12.70
CA LEU A 213 16.72 -22.69 -13.47
C LEU A 213 15.30 -23.15 -13.84
N ALA A 214 15.13 -24.45 -14.04
CA ALA A 214 13.83 -25.09 -14.27
C ALA A 214 13.83 -26.50 -13.67
N GLU A 215 12.72 -26.85 -13.02
CA GLU A 215 12.52 -28.17 -12.42
C GLU A 215 11.12 -28.69 -12.66
N GLU A 216 11.00 -30.04 -12.70
CA GLU A 216 9.73 -30.74 -12.84
C GLU A 216 9.45 -31.60 -11.60
N PHE A 217 8.21 -31.49 -11.09
CA PHE A 217 7.71 -32.23 -9.95
C PHE A 217 6.53 -33.10 -10.35
N GLU A 218 6.57 -34.39 -10.01
CA GLU A 218 5.44 -35.32 -10.14
C GLU A 218 4.76 -35.46 -8.78
N LEU A 219 3.60 -34.86 -8.62
CA LEU A 219 2.91 -34.75 -7.34
C LEU A 219 1.68 -35.66 -7.31
N PRO A 220 1.70 -36.81 -6.59
CA PRO A 220 0.59 -37.73 -6.53
C PRO A 220 -0.57 -37.20 -5.69
N TYR A 221 -1.80 -37.53 -6.10
CA TYR A 221 -3.03 -37.31 -5.34
C TYR A 221 -3.93 -38.57 -5.45
N THR A 222 -5.08 -38.63 -4.77
CA THR A 222 -5.83 -39.89 -4.63
C THR A 222 -7.25 -39.84 -5.19
N GLY A 223 -7.93 -38.69 -5.16
CA GLY A 223 -9.31 -38.49 -5.59
C GLY A 223 -9.43 -37.85 -6.98
N THR A 224 -10.40 -36.96 -7.12
CA THR A 224 -10.56 -36.05 -8.26
C THR A 224 -9.96 -34.71 -7.88
N LEU A 225 -9.03 -34.20 -8.69
CA LEU A 225 -8.38 -32.92 -8.45
C LEU A 225 -9.41 -31.77 -8.39
N LYS A 226 -9.35 -30.93 -7.37
CA LYS A 226 -10.18 -29.73 -7.21
C LYS A 226 -9.39 -28.45 -7.43
N THR A 227 -8.22 -28.35 -6.79
CA THR A 227 -7.30 -27.24 -6.93
C THR A 227 -5.96 -27.60 -6.32
N PHE A 228 -4.97 -26.72 -6.54
CA PHE A 228 -3.64 -26.81 -5.95
C PHE A 228 -3.19 -25.40 -5.54
N ILE A 229 -2.29 -25.30 -4.57
CA ILE A 229 -1.73 -24.04 -4.07
C ILE A 229 -0.22 -24.18 -4.06
N TYR A 230 0.48 -23.36 -4.84
CA TYR A 230 1.91 -23.22 -4.82
C TYR A 230 2.33 -22.34 -3.63
N ASP A 231 3.46 -22.68 -3.00
CA ASP A 231 3.89 -22.01 -1.77
C ASP A 231 2.75 -21.96 -0.73
N TYR A 232 2.30 -23.16 -0.33
CA TYR A 232 1.11 -23.33 0.53
C TYR A 232 1.19 -22.53 1.83
N GLN A 233 2.39 -22.41 2.41
CA GLN A 233 2.65 -21.63 3.63
C GLN A 233 2.81 -20.13 3.37
N GLN A 234 2.89 -19.69 2.10
CA GLN A 234 3.08 -18.30 1.67
C GLN A 234 4.36 -17.65 2.19
N VAL A 235 5.43 -18.39 2.11
CA VAL A 235 6.71 -18.08 2.72
C VAL A 235 7.64 -17.34 1.75
N ILE A 236 7.62 -17.73 0.45
CA ILE A 236 8.64 -17.32 -0.51
C ILE A 236 8.50 -15.83 -0.86
N LEU A 237 9.57 -15.07 -0.70
CA LEU A 237 9.71 -13.77 -1.32
C LEU A 237 10.03 -13.97 -2.81
N ALA A 238 9.02 -13.90 -3.66
CA ALA A 238 9.13 -14.09 -5.10
C ALA A 238 8.00 -13.37 -5.85
N ASP A 239 8.24 -13.04 -7.11
CA ASP A 239 7.16 -12.80 -8.06
C ASP A 239 6.68 -14.15 -8.60
N LYS A 240 5.37 -14.35 -8.69
CA LYS A 240 4.78 -15.64 -9.06
C LYS A 240 3.79 -15.47 -10.20
N ASP A 241 4.03 -16.10 -11.34
CA ASP A 241 3.05 -16.26 -12.43
C ASP A 241 2.40 -17.64 -12.32
N VAL A 242 1.13 -17.64 -11.90
CA VAL A 242 0.32 -18.85 -11.70
C VAL A 242 -0.94 -18.75 -12.54
N LYS A 243 -1.20 -19.75 -13.36
CA LYS A 243 -2.41 -19.80 -14.20
C LYS A 243 -3.25 -21.03 -13.84
N LYS A 244 -4.48 -20.81 -13.47
CA LYS A 244 -5.48 -21.84 -13.13
C LYS A 244 -6.78 -21.58 -13.89
N SER A 245 -7.61 -22.60 -13.98
CA SER A 245 -8.98 -22.41 -14.44
C SER A 245 -9.80 -21.65 -13.40
N GLN A 246 -10.87 -20.99 -13.82
CA GLN A 246 -11.79 -20.31 -12.89
C GLN A 246 -12.30 -21.25 -11.80
N SER A 247 -12.58 -22.53 -12.14
CA SER A 247 -13.06 -23.50 -11.14
C SER A 247 -12.01 -23.84 -10.10
N GLU A 248 -10.73 -23.87 -10.46
CA GLU A 248 -9.62 -24.09 -9.51
C GLU A 248 -9.46 -22.90 -8.59
N TYR A 249 -9.54 -21.67 -9.08
CA TYR A 249 -9.52 -20.46 -8.24
C TYR A 249 -10.73 -20.38 -7.29
N ILE A 250 -11.93 -20.76 -7.74
CA ILE A 250 -13.10 -20.84 -6.87
C ILE A 250 -12.87 -21.88 -5.76
N ASN A 251 -12.33 -23.04 -6.10
CA ASN A 251 -12.01 -24.08 -5.12
C ASN A 251 -10.90 -23.61 -4.15
N GLU A 252 -9.91 -22.86 -4.64
CA GLU A 252 -8.85 -22.26 -3.81
C GLU A 252 -9.42 -21.31 -2.76
N PHE A 253 -10.38 -20.47 -3.11
CA PHE A 253 -11.07 -19.59 -2.15
C PHE A 253 -11.73 -20.39 -1.01
N TYR A 254 -12.40 -21.49 -1.35
CA TYR A 254 -13.14 -22.28 -0.34
C TYR A 254 -12.27 -23.27 0.44
N LEU A 255 -11.18 -23.75 -0.13
CA LEU A 255 -10.33 -24.79 0.45
C LEU A 255 -9.02 -24.23 1.03
N GLY A 256 -8.59 -23.07 0.57
CA GLY A 256 -7.38 -22.40 1.06
C GLY A 256 -7.59 -21.85 2.47
N GLU A 257 -6.77 -22.29 3.43
CA GLU A 257 -6.87 -21.85 4.83
C GLU A 257 -6.24 -20.48 5.07
N ARG A 258 -5.16 -20.18 4.33
CA ARG A 258 -4.36 -18.94 4.46
C ARG A 258 -5.01 -17.78 3.72
N TYR A 259 -4.71 -16.58 4.17
CA TYR A 259 -5.23 -15.33 3.61
C TYR A 259 -4.97 -15.20 2.10
N ALA A 260 -3.71 -15.37 1.63
CA ALA A 260 -3.41 -15.11 0.22
C ALA A 260 -4.05 -16.13 -0.73
N ALA A 261 -4.25 -17.39 -0.31
CA ALA A 261 -5.02 -18.36 -1.09
C ALA A 261 -6.47 -17.89 -1.29
N ARG A 262 -7.13 -17.45 -0.21
CA ARG A 262 -8.50 -16.90 -0.31
C ARG A 262 -8.55 -15.61 -1.12
N LYS A 263 -7.55 -14.73 -0.97
CA LYS A 263 -7.39 -13.51 -1.76
C LYS A 263 -7.27 -13.84 -3.25
N GLN A 264 -6.32 -14.69 -3.62
CA GLN A 264 -6.10 -15.07 -5.01
C GLN A 264 -7.36 -15.75 -5.61
N GLY A 265 -7.95 -16.69 -4.88
CA GLY A 265 -9.19 -17.32 -5.27
C GLY A 265 -10.32 -16.33 -5.51
N LEU A 266 -10.50 -15.33 -4.64
CA LEU A 266 -11.54 -14.30 -4.78
C LEU A 266 -11.28 -13.38 -5.99
N ILE A 267 -10.04 -12.94 -6.19
CA ILE A 267 -9.70 -12.03 -7.29
C ILE A 267 -9.88 -12.72 -8.63
N GLU A 268 -9.28 -13.89 -8.81
CA GLU A 268 -9.23 -14.60 -10.09
C GLU A 268 -10.50 -15.43 -10.38
N GLY A 269 -11.10 -16.00 -9.34
CA GLY A 269 -12.29 -16.83 -9.48
C GLY A 269 -13.59 -16.05 -9.76
N THR A 270 -13.62 -14.73 -9.52
CA THR A 270 -14.76 -13.86 -9.84
C THR A 270 -14.71 -13.26 -11.25
N THR A 271 -13.69 -13.56 -12.04
CA THR A 271 -13.63 -13.12 -13.45
C THR A 271 -14.81 -13.71 -14.24
N GLY A 272 -15.63 -12.83 -14.83
CA GLY A 272 -16.86 -13.22 -15.52
C GLY A 272 -18.05 -13.51 -14.55
N PHE A 273 -19.25 -13.24 -15.03
CA PHE A 273 -20.50 -13.26 -14.24
C PHE A 273 -21.08 -14.67 -14.02
N SER A 274 -20.26 -15.64 -13.59
CA SER A 274 -20.77 -16.99 -13.29
C SER A 274 -21.54 -16.99 -11.97
N PRO A 275 -22.63 -17.79 -11.84
CA PRO A 275 -23.36 -17.92 -10.55
C PRO A 275 -22.47 -18.35 -9.38
N LYS A 276 -21.42 -19.15 -9.64
CA LYS A 276 -20.46 -19.56 -8.63
C LYS A 276 -19.57 -18.39 -8.20
N GLY A 277 -19.13 -17.54 -9.15
CA GLY A 277 -18.36 -16.34 -8.86
C GLY A 277 -19.18 -15.34 -8.06
N GLN A 278 -20.46 -15.10 -8.42
CA GLN A 278 -21.34 -14.21 -7.65
C GLN A 278 -21.60 -14.72 -6.22
N LYS A 279 -21.81 -16.04 -6.08
CA LYS A 279 -21.91 -16.64 -4.74
C LYS A 279 -20.62 -16.42 -3.93
N MET A 280 -19.46 -16.56 -4.55
CA MET A 280 -18.16 -16.36 -3.90
C MET A 280 -17.97 -14.91 -3.44
N ILE A 281 -18.41 -13.89 -4.21
CA ILE A 281 -18.44 -12.50 -3.74
C ILE A 281 -19.27 -12.37 -2.47
N LEU A 282 -20.49 -12.94 -2.43
CA LEU A 282 -21.34 -12.91 -1.23
C LEU A 282 -20.71 -13.61 -0.02
N ASP A 283 -20.00 -14.71 -0.25
CA ASP A 283 -19.30 -15.43 0.82
C ASP A 283 -18.05 -14.64 1.26
N GLY A 284 -17.34 -13.99 0.34
CA GLY A 284 -16.24 -13.08 0.63
C GLY A 284 -16.64 -11.88 1.48
N LEU A 285 -17.85 -11.32 1.26
CA LEU A 285 -18.41 -10.27 2.14
C LEU A 285 -18.60 -10.73 3.59
N LYS A 286 -18.54 -12.02 3.86
CA LYS A 286 -18.71 -12.64 5.19
C LYS A 286 -17.45 -13.35 5.68
N ASP A 287 -16.33 -13.22 4.96
CA ASP A 287 -15.09 -13.90 5.35
C ASP A 287 -14.67 -13.49 6.77
N LYS A 288 -14.04 -14.43 7.47
CA LYS A 288 -13.50 -14.22 8.83
C LYS A 288 -12.48 -13.10 8.86
N PHE A 289 -11.68 -12.93 7.78
CA PHE A 289 -10.63 -11.95 7.70
C PHE A 289 -11.10 -10.66 7.03
N TRP A 290 -10.83 -9.56 7.67
CA TRP A 290 -11.36 -8.25 7.29
C TRP A 290 -10.95 -7.80 5.87
N HIS A 291 -9.72 -8.08 5.45
CA HIS A 291 -9.24 -7.63 4.13
C HIS A 291 -9.91 -8.41 2.97
N ILE A 292 -10.26 -9.69 3.17
CA ILE A 292 -11.09 -10.43 2.20
C ILE A 292 -12.47 -9.77 2.06
N ARG A 293 -13.06 -9.30 3.18
CA ARG A 293 -14.32 -8.54 3.12
C ARG A 293 -14.17 -7.22 2.35
N VAL A 294 -13.05 -6.51 2.52
CA VAL A 294 -12.74 -5.29 1.75
C VAL A 294 -12.63 -5.59 0.25
N LEU A 295 -11.92 -6.65 -0.13
CA LEU A 295 -11.79 -7.06 -1.53
C LEU A 295 -13.14 -7.45 -2.14
N ALA A 296 -13.98 -8.17 -1.39
CA ALA A 296 -15.33 -8.54 -1.83
C ALA A 296 -16.24 -7.30 -1.98
N LEU A 297 -16.10 -6.29 -1.12
CA LEU A 297 -16.80 -4.99 -1.25
C LEU A 297 -16.43 -4.29 -2.56
N GLY A 298 -15.17 -4.33 -2.99
CA GLY A 298 -14.73 -3.79 -4.28
C GLY A 298 -15.40 -4.47 -5.49
N LYS A 299 -15.93 -5.68 -5.30
CA LYS A 299 -16.64 -6.46 -6.34
C LYS A 299 -18.17 -6.48 -6.14
N ALA A 300 -18.70 -5.82 -5.13
CA ALA A 300 -20.12 -5.88 -4.79
C ALA A 300 -21.03 -5.30 -5.90
N ALA A 301 -20.55 -4.34 -6.68
CA ALA A 301 -21.27 -3.77 -7.82
C ALA A 301 -21.38 -4.74 -9.03
N GLU A 302 -20.62 -5.83 -9.04
CA GLU A 302 -20.71 -6.88 -10.06
C GLU A 302 -21.83 -7.89 -9.80
N LEU A 303 -22.49 -7.82 -8.65
CA LEU A 303 -23.60 -8.72 -8.29
C LEU A 303 -24.87 -8.38 -9.06
N GLU A 304 -25.59 -9.41 -9.54
CA GLU A 304 -26.80 -9.25 -10.33
C GLU A 304 -27.99 -10.03 -9.72
N GLY A 305 -29.20 -9.60 -10.06
CA GLY A 305 -30.44 -10.29 -9.68
C GLY A 305 -30.56 -10.50 -8.16
N ASP A 306 -30.88 -11.72 -7.74
CA ASP A 306 -31.01 -12.04 -6.31
C ASP A 306 -29.70 -11.89 -5.51
N TYR A 307 -28.54 -12.05 -6.18
CA TYR A 307 -27.24 -11.83 -5.54
C TYR A 307 -27.02 -10.34 -5.22
N ALA A 308 -27.42 -9.43 -6.13
CA ALA A 308 -27.33 -7.98 -5.88
C ALA A 308 -28.20 -7.56 -4.68
N VAL A 309 -29.42 -8.09 -4.57
CA VAL A 309 -30.30 -7.83 -3.42
C VAL A 309 -29.68 -8.30 -2.10
N GLN A 310 -29.12 -9.51 -2.08
CA GLN A 310 -28.44 -10.05 -0.90
C GLN A 310 -27.17 -9.26 -0.59
N GLY A 311 -26.36 -8.92 -1.60
CA GLY A 311 -25.15 -8.12 -1.44
C GLY A 311 -25.44 -6.76 -0.83
N LEU A 312 -26.44 -6.05 -1.33
CA LEU A 312 -26.85 -4.75 -0.81
C LEU A 312 -27.21 -4.81 0.70
N GLU A 313 -27.96 -5.82 1.12
CA GLU A 313 -28.32 -5.96 2.53
C GLU A 313 -27.10 -6.29 3.42
N ILE A 314 -26.16 -7.11 2.91
CA ILE A 314 -24.91 -7.38 3.62
C ILE A 314 -24.07 -6.09 3.74
N VAL A 315 -23.90 -5.32 2.65
CA VAL A 315 -23.12 -4.08 2.65
C VAL A 315 -23.72 -3.05 3.62
N LYS A 316 -25.04 -2.89 3.66
CA LYS A 316 -25.71 -2.06 4.67
C LYS A 316 -25.40 -2.51 6.10
N GLY A 317 -25.44 -3.82 6.34
CA GLY A 317 -25.06 -4.39 7.64
C GLY A 317 -23.61 -4.11 8.02
N MET A 318 -22.69 -4.17 7.05
CA MET A 318 -21.27 -3.88 7.26
C MET A 318 -21.02 -2.40 7.61
N ILE A 319 -21.69 -1.47 6.92
CA ILE A 319 -21.62 -0.03 7.23
C ILE A 319 -21.96 0.24 8.70
N GLU A 320 -22.94 -0.47 9.24
CA GLU A 320 -23.43 -0.25 10.60
C GLU A 320 -22.59 -0.98 11.65
N ASN A 321 -22.14 -2.21 11.36
CA ASN A 321 -21.78 -3.15 12.42
C ASN A 321 -20.43 -3.86 12.23
N ASP A 322 -19.73 -3.69 11.09
CA ASP A 322 -18.45 -4.39 10.95
C ASP A 322 -17.45 -3.90 12.02
N PRO A 323 -16.81 -4.81 12.76
CA PRO A 323 -15.89 -4.42 13.83
C PRO A 323 -14.66 -3.67 13.32
N LYS A 324 -14.20 -3.94 12.08
CA LYS A 324 -13.02 -3.29 11.49
C LYS A 324 -13.43 -2.00 10.79
N SER A 325 -12.81 -0.89 11.14
CA SER A 325 -13.07 0.43 10.52
C SER A 325 -12.79 0.42 9.01
N ASP A 326 -11.74 -0.28 8.57
CA ASP A 326 -11.36 -0.39 7.16
C ASP A 326 -12.47 -1.02 6.30
N VAL A 327 -13.17 -2.01 6.85
CA VAL A 327 -14.34 -2.61 6.19
C VAL A 327 -15.49 -1.61 6.13
N ARG A 328 -15.76 -0.84 7.22
CA ARG A 328 -16.81 0.19 7.20
C ARG A 328 -16.49 1.30 6.20
N VAL A 329 -15.21 1.70 6.08
CA VAL A 329 -14.74 2.65 5.04
C VAL A 329 -15.04 2.12 3.64
N ALA A 330 -14.63 0.88 3.36
CA ALA A 330 -14.87 0.25 2.06
C ALA A 330 -16.37 0.08 1.76
N ALA A 331 -17.17 -0.26 2.77
CA ALA A 331 -18.61 -0.42 2.63
C ALA A 331 -19.32 0.92 2.36
N VAL A 332 -18.90 2.03 3.00
CA VAL A 332 -19.39 3.39 2.72
C VAL A 332 -19.03 3.82 1.30
N ALA A 333 -17.84 3.47 0.81
CA ALA A 333 -17.47 3.75 -0.57
C ALA A 333 -18.29 2.90 -1.57
N ALA A 334 -18.46 1.60 -1.29
CA ALA A 334 -19.17 0.67 -2.17
C ALA A 334 -20.67 0.98 -2.31
N ILE A 335 -21.33 1.43 -1.23
CA ILE A 335 -22.78 1.63 -1.23
C ILE A 335 -23.24 2.66 -2.27
N GLY A 336 -22.41 3.64 -2.62
CA GLY A 336 -22.69 4.62 -3.65
C GLY A 336 -22.85 4.04 -5.05
N GLN A 337 -22.30 2.85 -5.30
CA GLN A 337 -22.46 2.13 -6.58
C GLN A 337 -23.67 1.17 -6.58
N LEU A 338 -24.22 0.89 -5.40
CA LEU A 338 -25.30 -0.09 -5.21
C LEU A 338 -26.69 0.57 -5.07
N ILE A 339 -26.74 1.86 -4.80
CA ILE A 339 -27.99 2.61 -4.58
C ILE A 339 -28.02 3.83 -5.51
N GLU A 340 -29.06 3.94 -6.34
CA GLU A 340 -29.24 5.09 -7.23
C GLU A 340 -29.85 6.33 -6.51
N SER A 341 -30.57 6.13 -5.41
CA SER A 341 -31.28 7.19 -4.71
C SER A 341 -30.36 8.06 -3.87
N GLU A 342 -30.03 9.26 -4.35
CA GLU A 342 -29.25 10.26 -3.60
C GLU A 342 -29.83 10.58 -2.22
N THR A 343 -31.16 10.58 -2.08
CA THR A 343 -31.81 10.81 -0.77
C THR A 343 -31.48 9.70 0.22
N VAL A 344 -31.47 8.43 -0.22
CA VAL A 344 -31.10 7.29 0.62
C VAL A 344 -29.62 7.33 0.96
N LEU A 345 -28.76 7.59 -0.03
CA LEU A 345 -27.31 7.73 0.18
C LEU A 345 -26.98 8.87 1.14
N SER A 346 -27.61 10.03 0.96
CA SER A 346 -27.44 11.19 1.85
C SER A 346 -27.79 10.84 3.31
N ALA A 347 -28.85 10.10 3.54
CA ALA A 347 -29.24 9.66 4.88
C ALA A 347 -28.21 8.69 5.49
N ILE A 348 -27.66 7.76 4.69
CA ILE A 348 -26.62 6.82 5.14
C ILE A 348 -25.35 7.58 5.51
N TYR A 349 -24.87 8.45 4.62
CA TYR A 349 -23.62 9.20 4.83
C TYR A 349 -23.72 10.15 6.02
N ASN A 350 -24.82 10.90 6.14
CA ASN A 350 -25.09 11.77 7.30
C ASN A 350 -25.04 10.98 8.61
N LYS A 351 -25.67 9.81 8.65
CA LYS A 351 -25.66 8.96 9.84
C LYS A 351 -24.24 8.52 10.20
N ARG A 352 -23.41 8.16 9.21
CA ARG A 352 -22.01 7.74 9.48
C ARG A 352 -21.15 8.89 9.97
N VAL A 353 -21.29 10.08 9.38
CA VAL A 353 -20.57 11.28 9.86
C VAL A 353 -20.90 11.59 11.33
N GLN A 354 -22.16 11.38 11.74
CA GLN A 354 -22.62 11.74 13.10
C GLN A 354 -22.34 10.66 14.15
N GLU A 355 -22.36 9.37 13.77
CA GLU A 355 -22.41 8.26 14.73
C GLU A 355 -21.14 7.38 14.73
N ASP A 356 -20.34 7.38 13.65
CA ASP A 356 -19.16 6.51 13.63
C ASP A 356 -18.04 7.05 14.54
N ARG A 357 -17.26 6.14 15.10
CA ARG A 357 -16.15 6.47 15.99
C ARG A 357 -14.80 6.56 15.26
N SER A 358 -14.75 6.11 14.01
CA SER A 358 -13.53 6.14 13.20
C SER A 358 -13.49 7.41 12.36
N TYR A 359 -12.46 8.19 12.53
CA TYR A 359 -12.22 9.38 11.70
C TYR A 359 -12.12 9.04 10.20
N SER A 360 -11.60 7.86 9.84
CA SER A 360 -11.57 7.41 8.44
C SER A 360 -12.96 7.18 7.87
N VAL A 361 -13.88 6.60 8.64
CA VAL A 361 -15.29 6.41 8.23
C VAL A 361 -16.01 7.74 8.12
N ILE A 362 -15.78 8.65 9.07
CA ILE A 362 -16.36 10.01 9.03
C ILE A 362 -15.88 10.75 7.78
N SER A 363 -14.58 10.69 7.48
CA SER A 363 -13.97 11.36 6.33
C SER A 363 -14.51 10.85 4.99
N ILE A 364 -14.58 9.52 4.80
CA ILE A 364 -15.12 8.96 3.55
C ILE A 364 -16.62 9.24 3.40
N ALA A 365 -17.39 9.21 4.49
CA ALA A 365 -18.81 9.52 4.46
C ALA A 365 -19.04 11.02 4.12
N LEU A 366 -18.23 11.91 4.69
CA LEU A 366 -18.27 13.36 4.39
C LEU A 366 -17.92 13.62 2.91
N SER A 367 -16.88 12.99 2.40
CA SER A 367 -16.47 13.10 0.99
C SER A 367 -17.55 12.58 0.06
N SER A 368 -18.14 11.41 0.35
CA SER A 368 -19.23 10.83 -0.44
C SER A 368 -20.49 11.71 -0.41
N LEU A 369 -20.80 12.30 0.73
CA LEU A 369 -21.90 13.26 0.87
C LEU A 369 -21.63 14.51 0.01
N GLY A 370 -20.40 15.00 -0.03
CA GLY A 370 -19.99 16.13 -0.87
C GLY A 370 -20.29 15.92 -2.36
N GLY A 371 -20.19 14.70 -2.84
CA GLY A 371 -20.49 14.33 -4.23
C GLY A 371 -21.99 14.39 -4.58
N ILE A 372 -22.89 14.27 -3.60
CA ILE A 372 -24.35 14.20 -3.83
C ILE A 372 -25.12 15.35 -3.19
N ASN A 373 -24.64 15.90 -2.08
CA ASN A 373 -25.27 17.01 -1.36
C ASN A 373 -24.19 17.98 -0.82
N PRO A 374 -23.57 18.81 -1.70
CA PRO A 374 -22.49 19.72 -1.32
C PRO A 374 -22.85 20.70 -0.20
N GLU A 375 -24.08 21.22 -0.20
CA GLU A 375 -24.52 22.20 0.81
C GLU A 375 -24.52 21.60 2.22
N GLU A 376 -24.97 20.36 2.36
CA GLU A 376 -24.99 19.64 3.63
C GLU A 376 -23.57 19.27 4.06
N ALA A 377 -22.75 18.78 3.11
CA ALA A 377 -21.36 18.45 3.38
C ALA A 377 -20.56 19.68 3.88
N LEU A 378 -20.77 20.86 3.29
CA LEU A 378 -20.16 22.11 3.75
C LEU A 378 -20.56 22.46 5.18
N LYS A 379 -21.86 22.39 5.50
CA LYS A 379 -22.34 22.67 6.87
C LYS A 379 -21.72 21.72 7.90
N ILE A 380 -21.61 20.44 7.56
CA ILE A 380 -20.98 19.45 8.45
C ILE A 380 -19.49 19.72 8.58
N ALA A 381 -18.77 19.98 7.48
CA ALA A 381 -17.36 20.31 7.50
C ALA A 381 -17.07 21.51 8.43
N GLU A 382 -17.91 22.53 8.42
CA GLU A 382 -17.82 23.69 9.33
C GLU A 382 -17.90 23.27 10.81
N THR A 383 -18.75 22.30 11.15
CA THR A 383 -18.87 21.83 12.55
C THR A 383 -17.65 21.03 13.01
N LEU A 384 -16.87 20.49 12.07
CA LEU A 384 -15.69 19.66 12.34
C LEU A 384 -14.37 20.46 12.31
N GLU A 385 -14.37 21.76 12.02
CA GLU A 385 -13.16 22.59 11.94
C GLU A 385 -12.32 22.60 13.24
N SER A 386 -12.93 22.31 14.38
CA SER A 386 -12.24 22.25 15.68
C SER A 386 -11.53 20.92 15.94
N GLU A 387 -11.77 19.90 15.11
CA GLU A 387 -11.12 18.60 15.23
C GLU A 387 -9.61 18.70 14.94
N LYS A 388 -8.84 17.87 15.63
CA LYS A 388 -7.37 17.86 15.50
C LYS A 388 -6.84 16.64 14.75
N SER A 389 -7.72 15.74 14.33
CA SER A 389 -7.33 14.57 13.53
C SER A 389 -6.91 15.02 12.13
N SER A 390 -5.73 14.63 11.69
CA SER A 390 -5.23 14.92 10.35
C SER A 390 -6.17 14.36 9.26
N THR A 391 -6.76 13.19 9.49
CA THR A 391 -7.74 12.56 8.59
C THR A 391 -9.00 13.43 8.40
N ILE A 392 -9.52 14.00 9.47
CA ILE A 392 -10.70 14.90 9.40
C ILE A 392 -10.34 16.23 8.76
N ILE A 393 -9.20 16.82 9.15
CA ILE A 393 -8.70 18.09 8.57
C ILE A 393 -8.50 17.93 7.06
N TYR A 394 -7.95 16.81 6.61
CA TYR A 394 -7.82 16.52 5.19
C TYR A 394 -9.19 16.38 4.50
N GLY A 395 -10.12 15.64 5.08
CA GLY A 395 -11.49 15.51 4.56
C GLY A 395 -12.22 16.85 4.43
N ILE A 396 -12.12 17.72 5.45
CA ILE A 396 -12.65 19.09 5.41
C ILE A 396 -12.00 19.89 4.27
N SER A 397 -10.67 19.80 4.15
CA SER A 397 -9.91 20.53 3.12
C SER A 397 -10.33 20.12 1.71
N GLN A 398 -10.63 18.84 1.48
CA GLN A 398 -11.15 18.35 0.20
C GLN A 398 -12.56 18.91 -0.10
N ILE A 399 -13.47 18.94 0.89
CA ILE A 399 -14.79 19.53 0.72
C ILE A 399 -14.68 21.02 0.42
N TYR A 400 -13.80 21.74 1.11
CA TYR A 400 -13.58 23.17 0.85
C TYR A 400 -12.93 23.42 -0.51
N ALA A 401 -11.99 22.57 -0.92
CA ALA A 401 -11.37 22.66 -2.24
C ALA A 401 -12.39 22.52 -3.37
N THR A 402 -13.37 21.64 -3.22
CA THR A 402 -14.35 21.33 -4.27
C THR A 402 -15.61 22.19 -4.22
N HIS A 403 -16.06 22.60 -3.03
CA HIS A 403 -17.38 23.22 -2.83
C HIS A 403 -17.34 24.53 -2.03
N GLY A 404 -16.26 24.80 -1.27
CA GLY A 404 -16.18 25.97 -0.38
C GLY A 404 -16.11 27.31 -1.13
N GLY A 405 -16.64 28.38 -0.51
CA GLY A 405 -16.45 29.74 -0.96
C GLY A 405 -15.07 30.30 -0.57
N PRO A 406 -14.73 31.54 -1.05
CA PRO A 406 -13.41 32.15 -0.80
C PRO A 406 -13.04 32.30 0.68
N GLU A 407 -14.03 32.35 1.58
CA GLU A 407 -13.82 32.44 3.04
C GLU A 407 -13.16 31.19 3.63
N LYS A 408 -13.30 30.04 2.98
CA LYS A 408 -12.71 28.77 3.43
C LYS A 408 -11.19 28.68 3.28
N PHE A 409 -10.60 29.61 2.54
CA PHE A 409 -9.15 29.78 2.46
C PHE A 409 -8.50 29.93 3.84
N ALA A 410 -9.16 30.65 4.76
CA ALA A 410 -8.62 30.90 6.11
C ALA A 410 -8.35 29.60 6.89
N PHE A 411 -9.22 28.59 6.76
CA PHE A 411 -9.03 27.28 7.39
C PHE A 411 -7.78 26.59 6.84
N MET A 412 -7.68 26.40 5.52
CA MET A 412 -6.54 25.71 4.89
C MET A 412 -5.21 26.43 5.18
N LYS A 413 -5.23 27.78 5.12
CA LYS A 413 -4.04 28.57 5.49
C LYS A 413 -3.63 28.32 6.94
N THR A 414 -4.55 28.32 7.90
CA THR A 414 -4.26 28.08 9.31
C THR A 414 -3.66 26.70 9.55
N VAL A 415 -4.16 25.68 8.84
CA VAL A 415 -3.64 24.32 8.90
C VAL A 415 -2.21 24.25 8.34
N LEU A 416 -1.96 24.87 7.18
CA LEU A 416 -0.66 24.83 6.51
C LEU A 416 0.43 25.65 7.23
N ASP A 417 0.06 26.78 7.82
CA ASP A 417 0.96 27.59 8.65
C ASP A 417 1.26 26.94 10.02
N GLY A 418 0.38 26.04 10.47
CA GLY A 418 0.48 25.40 11.78
C GLY A 418 1.21 24.05 11.74
N ASN A 419 1.32 23.43 12.96
CA ASN A 419 1.94 22.12 13.16
C ASN A 419 0.93 21.04 13.61
N VAL A 420 -0.36 21.26 13.38
CA VAL A 420 -1.41 20.30 13.77
C VAL A 420 -1.39 19.07 12.87
N VAL A 421 -1.00 19.27 11.62
CA VAL A 421 -0.88 18.24 10.59
C VAL A 421 0.55 18.22 10.08
N GLY A 422 1.15 17.05 9.96
CA GLY A 422 2.53 16.87 9.47
C GLY A 422 2.63 15.82 8.36
N GLY A 423 3.84 15.64 7.83
CA GLY A 423 4.13 14.59 6.85
C GLY A 423 3.21 14.62 5.62
N PHE A 424 2.77 13.43 5.20
CA PHE A 424 1.90 13.25 4.04
C PHE A 424 0.51 13.88 4.17
N ASP A 425 -0.04 13.97 5.37
CA ASP A 425 -1.36 14.60 5.58
C ASP A 425 -1.29 16.10 5.27
N LYS A 426 -0.19 16.77 5.60
CA LYS A 426 0.04 18.17 5.25
C LYS A 426 0.14 18.39 3.73
N LEU A 427 0.73 17.43 3.00
CA LEU A 427 0.72 17.42 1.52
C LEU A 427 -0.71 17.34 0.97
N GLY A 428 -1.56 16.51 1.56
CA GLY A 428 -2.97 16.39 1.18
C GLY A 428 -3.72 17.73 1.29
N VAL A 429 -3.48 18.47 2.37
CA VAL A 429 -4.07 19.83 2.55
C VAL A 429 -3.50 20.84 1.55
N MET A 430 -2.19 20.78 1.26
CA MET A 430 -1.56 21.61 0.23
C MET A 430 -2.17 21.35 -1.16
N ASN A 431 -2.36 20.09 -1.53
CA ASN A 431 -3.02 19.72 -2.79
C ASN A 431 -4.47 20.23 -2.83
N SER A 432 -5.19 20.15 -1.71
CA SER A 432 -6.55 20.72 -1.59
C SER A 432 -6.55 22.24 -1.80
N LEU A 433 -5.58 22.97 -1.23
CA LEU A 433 -5.40 24.40 -1.47
C LEU A 433 -5.10 24.69 -2.95
N THR A 434 -4.29 23.88 -3.61
CA THR A 434 -3.97 24.01 -5.03
C THR A 434 -5.24 23.92 -5.91
N LEU A 435 -6.08 22.92 -5.66
CA LEU A 435 -7.37 22.77 -6.34
C LEU A 435 -8.33 23.93 -6.01
N PHE A 436 -8.34 24.39 -4.75
CA PHE A 436 -9.14 25.51 -4.33
C PHE A 436 -8.79 26.79 -5.09
N ILE A 437 -7.51 27.09 -5.27
CA ILE A 437 -7.03 28.26 -6.03
C ILE A 437 -7.50 28.18 -7.48
N ALA A 438 -7.34 27.03 -8.13
CA ALA A 438 -7.74 26.83 -9.53
C ALA A 438 -9.26 26.99 -9.77
N ARG A 439 -10.06 26.90 -8.71
CA ARG A 439 -11.52 27.07 -8.79
C ARG A 439 -11.99 28.50 -8.50
N HIS A 440 -11.14 29.34 -7.95
CA HIS A 440 -11.47 30.72 -7.58
C HIS A 440 -10.83 31.74 -8.54
N ASP A 441 -11.15 33.01 -8.34
CA ASP A 441 -10.53 34.06 -9.12
C ASP A 441 -9.03 34.25 -8.77
N ILE A 442 -8.30 34.95 -9.63
CA ILE A 442 -6.85 35.10 -9.51
C ILE A 442 -6.41 35.77 -8.20
N SER A 443 -7.29 36.51 -7.51
CA SER A 443 -6.98 37.10 -6.20
C SER A 443 -6.74 36.02 -5.13
N MET A 444 -7.27 34.82 -5.32
CA MET A 444 -7.01 33.70 -4.43
C MET A 444 -5.56 33.21 -4.56
N ALA A 445 -5.04 33.14 -5.79
CA ALA A 445 -3.61 32.82 -6.02
C ALA A 445 -2.70 33.87 -5.36
N GLU A 446 -3.06 35.16 -5.44
CA GLU A 446 -2.31 36.21 -4.77
C GLU A 446 -2.29 36.04 -3.24
N LYS A 447 -3.43 35.70 -2.62
CA LYS A 447 -3.53 35.44 -1.17
C LYS A 447 -2.81 34.17 -0.73
N ALA A 448 -2.75 33.15 -1.59
CA ALA A 448 -2.15 31.87 -1.27
C ALA A 448 -0.63 31.84 -1.48
N TYR A 449 -0.07 32.74 -2.29
CA TYR A 449 1.37 32.75 -2.59
C TYR A 449 2.27 32.73 -1.33
N PRO A 450 2.01 33.54 -0.28
CA PRO A 450 2.81 33.51 0.95
C PRO A 450 2.78 32.16 1.68
N VAL A 451 1.70 31.36 1.52
CA VAL A 451 1.62 30.01 2.11
C VAL A 451 2.61 29.09 1.40
N TYR A 452 2.65 29.09 0.07
CA TYR A 452 3.59 28.27 -0.70
C TYR A 452 5.05 28.71 -0.47
N GLU A 453 5.30 30.02 -0.38
CA GLU A 453 6.62 30.56 -0.05
C GLU A 453 7.06 30.08 1.34
N GLY A 454 6.19 30.14 2.35
CA GLY A 454 6.47 29.61 3.68
C GLY A 454 6.71 28.10 3.69
N LEU A 455 5.94 27.33 2.92
CA LEU A 455 6.14 25.87 2.77
C LEU A 455 7.49 25.54 2.10
N SER A 456 7.95 26.35 1.15
CA SER A 456 9.26 26.16 0.50
C SER A 456 10.43 26.39 1.48
N GLU A 457 10.27 27.27 2.45
CA GLU A 457 11.31 27.61 3.42
C GLU A 457 11.33 26.67 4.63
N THR A 458 10.15 26.33 5.15
CA THR A 458 9.99 25.62 6.43
C THR A 458 9.51 24.18 6.27
N GLY A 459 9.13 23.77 5.07
CA GLY A 459 8.64 22.43 4.78
C GLY A 459 9.74 21.37 4.97
N GLY A 460 9.40 20.24 5.61
CA GLY A 460 10.28 19.09 5.71
C GLY A 460 10.50 18.41 4.34
N PHE A 461 11.31 17.35 4.34
CA PHE A 461 11.74 16.61 3.15
C PHE A 461 10.61 16.35 2.14
N TYR A 462 9.51 15.73 2.58
CA TYR A 462 8.36 15.43 1.70
C TYR A 462 7.72 16.69 1.10
N MET A 463 7.61 17.77 1.88
CA MET A 463 7.04 19.02 1.38
C MET A 463 7.92 19.60 0.27
N LYS A 464 9.24 19.64 0.45
CA LYS A 464 10.19 20.11 -0.56
C LYS A 464 10.14 19.24 -1.82
N MET A 465 9.97 17.94 -1.68
CA MET A 465 9.88 16.98 -2.80
C MET A 465 8.61 17.17 -3.65
N PHE A 466 7.46 17.40 -3.03
CA PHE A 466 6.16 17.43 -3.71
C PHE A 466 5.63 18.84 -4.02
N LEU A 467 6.12 19.87 -3.35
CA LEU A 467 5.72 21.25 -3.59
C LEU A 467 5.92 21.68 -5.07
N PRO A 468 7.03 21.33 -5.77
CA PRO A 468 7.20 21.64 -7.18
C PRO A 468 6.06 21.12 -8.07
N GLN A 469 5.49 19.95 -7.77
CA GLN A 469 4.37 19.36 -8.53
C GLN A 469 3.10 20.22 -8.38
N ALA A 470 2.80 20.69 -7.16
CA ALA A 470 1.67 21.58 -6.91
C ALA A 470 1.83 22.93 -7.63
N LEU A 471 3.04 23.50 -7.62
CA LEU A 471 3.35 24.75 -8.33
C LEU A 471 3.24 24.56 -9.85
N ASN A 472 3.71 23.44 -10.39
CA ASN A 472 3.57 23.11 -11.81
C ASN A 472 2.10 22.97 -12.23
N TYR A 473 1.25 22.34 -11.40
CA TYR A 473 -0.18 22.26 -11.65
C TYR A 473 -0.80 23.66 -11.74
N LEU A 474 -0.47 24.58 -10.83
CA LEU A 474 -0.96 25.95 -10.87
C LEU A 474 -0.45 26.70 -12.12
N ASN A 475 0.79 26.50 -12.52
CA ASN A 475 1.33 27.12 -13.74
C ASN A 475 0.60 26.62 -14.98
N GLN A 476 0.30 25.34 -15.09
CA GLN A 476 -0.52 24.79 -16.19
C GLN A 476 -1.96 25.36 -16.18
N TYR A 477 -2.55 25.53 -14.99
CA TYR A 477 -3.85 26.20 -14.86
C TYR A 477 -3.78 27.65 -15.33
N PHE A 478 -2.73 28.41 -14.99
CA PHE A 478 -2.55 29.77 -15.44
C PHE A 478 -2.36 29.85 -16.96
N ASP A 479 -1.55 28.98 -17.56
CA ASP A 479 -1.35 28.89 -19.02
C ASP A 479 -2.69 28.66 -19.75
N THR A 480 -3.45 27.64 -19.34
CA THR A 480 -4.73 27.29 -19.96
C THR A 480 -5.75 28.46 -19.84
N THR A 481 -5.75 29.12 -18.69
CA THR A 481 -6.65 30.26 -18.45
C THR A 481 -6.23 31.47 -19.29
N LEU A 482 -4.94 31.74 -19.40
CA LEU A 482 -4.41 32.84 -20.22
C LEU A 482 -4.73 32.64 -21.70
N ASP A 483 -4.56 31.44 -22.25
CA ASP A 483 -4.92 31.11 -23.64
C ASP A 483 -6.42 31.38 -23.91
N THR A 484 -7.28 31.02 -22.96
CA THR A 484 -8.72 31.30 -23.04
C THR A 484 -8.99 32.80 -23.03
N LEU A 485 -8.40 33.52 -22.07
CA LEU A 485 -8.59 34.97 -21.94
C LEU A 485 -8.04 35.75 -23.17
N GLU A 486 -6.93 35.31 -23.74
CA GLU A 486 -6.37 35.93 -24.96
C GLU A 486 -7.25 35.67 -26.18
N THR A 487 -7.89 34.51 -26.25
CA THR A 487 -8.88 34.18 -27.29
C THR A 487 -10.13 35.06 -27.14
N ASP A 488 -10.68 35.18 -25.94
CA ASP A 488 -11.82 36.03 -25.63
C ASP A 488 -11.53 37.51 -25.95
N LEU A 489 -10.33 37.99 -25.61
CA LEU A 489 -9.90 39.37 -25.89
C LEU A 489 -9.96 39.66 -27.38
N LYS A 490 -9.44 38.75 -28.24
CA LYS A 490 -9.51 38.92 -29.70
C LYS A 490 -10.96 39.04 -30.17
N GLY A 491 -11.86 38.19 -29.67
CA GLY A 491 -13.28 38.24 -29.98
C GLY A 491 -13.95 39.55 -29.57
N TYR A 492 -13.65 40.09 -28.39
CA TYR A 492 -14.17 41.37 -27.93
C TYR A 492 -13.61 42.54 -28.73
N GLU A 493 -12.35 42.53 -29.11
CA GLU A 493 -11.74 43.55 -29.94
C GLU A 493 -12.34 43.58 -31.36
N GLU A 494 -12.53 42.42 -31.97
CA GLU A 494 -13.19 42.27 -33.29
C GLU A 494 -14.62 42.80 -33.28
N ASN A 495 -15.35 42.59 -32.19
CA ASN A 495 -16.71 43.07 -31.98
C ASN A 495 -16.76 44.53 -31.49
N LYS A 496 -15.62 45.19 -31.33
CA LYS A 496 -15.50 46.58 -30.82
C LYS A 496 -16.13 46.81 -29.44
N ASP A 497 -16.09 45.79 -28.58
CA ASP A 497 -16.60 45.84 -27.21
C ASP A 497 -15.47 46.29 -26.27
N ALA A 498 -15.34 47.63 -26.12
CA ALA A 498 -14.23 48.22 -25.37
C ALA A 498 -14.28 47.88 -23.88
N LEU A 499 -15.46 47.73 -23.28
CA LEU A 499 -15.61 47.44 -21.85
C LEU A 499 -15.08 46.04 -21.52
N TYR A 500 -15.53 45.02 -22.25
CA TYR A 500 -15.09 43.65 -22.03
C TYR A 500 -13.60 43.44 -22.43
N SER A 501 -13.13 44.16 -23.50
CA SER A 501 -11.73 44.16 -23.87
C SER A 501 -10.84 44.69 -22.73
N ASP A 502 -11.20 45.81 -22.11
CA ASP A 502 -10.39 46.40 -21.03
C ASP A 502 -10.41 45.53 -19.75
N GLN A 503 -11.56 44.94 -19.41
CA GLN A 503 -11.68 44.00 -18.29
C GLN A 503 -10.84 42.74 -18.52
N THR A 504 -10.85 42.19 -19.74
CA THR A 504 -10.08 41.01 -20.08
C THR A 504 -8.59 41.28 -20.10
N ARG A 505 -8.12 42.43 -20.61
CA ARG A 505 -6.72 42.85 -20.51
C ARG A 505 -6.25 42.96 -19.05
N ALA A 506 -7.10 43.53 -18.16
CA ALA A 506 -6.78 43.62 -16.74
C ALA A 506 -6.63 42.21 -16.09
N LYS A 507 -7.51 41.25 -16.42
CA LYS A 507 -7.41 39.87 -15.98
C LYS A 507 -6.11 39.20 -16.50
N ILE A 508 -5.82 39.31 -17.79
CA ILE A 508 -4.59 38.77 -18.38
C ILE A 508 -3.36 39.29 -17.65
N LYS A 509 -3.31 40.61 -17.37
CA LYS A 509 -2.20 41.20 -16.62
C LYS A 509 -2.06 40.61 -15.21
N ALA A 510 -3.18 40.42 -14.51
CA ALA A 510 -3.16 39.80 -13.17
C ALA A 510 -2.68 38.35 -13.21
N PHE A 511 -3.20 37.55 -14.15
CA PHE A 511 -2.76 36.17 -14.32
C PHE A 511 -1.27 36.05 -14.65
N LYS A 512 -0.76 36.82 -15.60
CA LYS A 512 0.68 36.85 -15.96
C LYS A 512 1.56 37.22 -14.76
N SER A 513 1.14 38.18 -13.96
CA SER A 513 1.85 38.59 -12.76
C SER A 513 1.91 37.51 -11.68
N GLN A 514 0.85 36.74 -11.49
CA GLN A 514 0.87 35.62 -10.53
C GLN A 514 1.66 34.44 -11.09
N GLN A 515 1.46 34.08 -12.33
CA GLN A 515 2.21 33.03 -13.00
C GLN A 515 3.74 33.23 -12.89
N GLU A 516 4.22 34.46 -13.11
CA GLU A 516 5.65 34.78 -12.97
C GLU A 516 6.15 34.48 -11.55
N LYS A 517 5.39 34.87 -10.50
CA LYS A 517 5.77 34.59 -9.10
C LYS A 517 5.85 33.10 -8.81
N TYR A 518 4.83 32.34 -9.23
CA TYR A 518 4.77 30.90 -9.01
C TYR A 518 5.85 30.14 -9.81
N ASN A 519 6.19 30.60 -11.03
CA ASN A 519 7.30 30.06 -11.81
C ASN A 519 8.64 30.28 -11.11
N VAL A 520 8.90 31.51 -10.62
CA VAL A 520 10.14 31.82 -9.88
C VAL A 520 10.29 30.92 -8.65
N LEU A 521 9.18 30.69 -7.92
CA LEU A 521 9.22 29.81 -6.76
C LEU A 521 9.47 28.34 -7.16
N ALA A 522 8.86 27.86 -8.24
CA ALA A 522 9.07 26.51 -8.76
C ALA A 522 10.52 26.29 -9.22
N GLU A 523 11.10 27.27 -9.93
CA GLU A 523 12.51 27.23 -10.36
C GLU A 523 13.47 27.24 -9.17
N LYS A 524 13.19 28.07 -8.15
CA LYS A 524 13.97 28.09 -6.91
C LYS A 524 14.01 26.70 -6.27
N MET A 525 12.86 26.06 -6.11
CA MET A 525 12.73 24.72 -5.51
C MET A 525 13.49 23.65 -6.31
N LYS A 526 13.41 23.72 -7.64
CA LYS A 526 14.14 22.79 -8.51
C LYS A 526 15.66 22.93 -8.35
N ASN A 527 16.18 24.17 -8.34
CA ASN A 527 17.60 24.41 -8.18
C ASN A 527 18.14 24.01 -6.79
N GLU A 528 17.32 24.10 -5.74
CA GLU A 528 17.68 23.62 -4.41
C GLU A 528 17.77 22.09 -4.38
N SER A 529 16.83 21.38 -5.02
CA SER A 529 16.84 19.92 -5.16
C SER A 529 18.08 19.42 -5.94
N ASP A 530 18.43 20.09 -7.05
CA ASP A 530 19.59 19.72 -7.88
C ASP A 530 20.94 19.98 -7.19
N ASN A 531 20.98 20.80 -6.14
CA ASN A 531 22.20 21.11 -5.38
C ASN A 531 22.36 20.25 -4.10
N GLU A 532 21.33 19.55 -3.67
CA GLU A 532 21.36 18.61 -2.53
C GLU A 532 21.70 17.16 -2.98
N HIS A 533 21.85 16.92 -4.28
CA HIS A 533 22.36 15.71 -4.92
C HIS A 533 23.76 15.95 -5.52
#